data_6b35b3d7340d5fefbfc5e6236fd96f06
#
_entry.id   6b35b3d7340d5fefbfc5e6236fd96f06
#
_cell.length_a   1.000
_cell.length_b   1.000
_cell.length_c   1.000
_cell.angle_alpha   90.00
_cell.angle_beta   90.00
_cell.angle_gamma   90.00
#
_symmetry.space_group_name_H-M   'P 1'
#
loop_
_entity.id
_entity.type
_entity.pdbx_description
1 polymer ?
#
loop_
_entity_poly.entity_id
_entity_poly.type
_entity_poly.pdbx_seq_one_letter_code
_entity_poly.pdbx_strand_id
1 'polypeptide(L)'
;MVEKDTGILERYTGPLSRRIQEEYAIGDEFYHGEVKKGLRNSDGTGVLVGVTKVGSVQGYLLQDGQRVPIPGRLYYRGIELNDIVEAHRRAGTFGFEEVAYLLLMGYLPTQEELG
;
A
#
# COMPACT_ATOMS: atom_id res chain seq x y z
N MET A 1 -28.09 -7.43 29.51
CA MET A 1 -26.65 -7.49 29.23
C MET A 1 -26.43 -8.26 27.95
N VAL A 2 -26.08 -7.57 26.89
CA VAL A 2 -25.83 -8.22 25.61
C VAL A 2 -24.47 -8.90 25.75
N GLU A 3 -24.45 -10.22 25.83
CA GLU A 3 -23.22 -10.97 25.65
C GLU A 3 -22.70 -10.64 24.29
N LYS A 4 -21.61 -9.90 24.25
CA LYS A 4 -20.91 -9.60 23.00
C LYS A 4 -20.52 -10.94 22.40
N ASP A 5 -21.06 -11.25 21.24
CA ASP A 5 -20.69 -12.42 20.49
C ASP A 5 -19.27 -12.21 19.90
N THR A 6 -18.30 -12.21 20.82
CA THR A 6 -16.88 -12.08 20.49
C THR A 6 -16.41 -13.24 19.65
N GLY A 7 -17.09 -14.39 19.71
CA GLY A 7 -16.73 -15.58 18.94
C GLY A 7 -16.95 -15.44 17.44
N ILE A 8 -17.97 -14.70 17.00
CA ILE A 8 -18.19 -14.44 15.57
C ILE A 8 -17.09 -13.50 15.05
N LEU A 9 -16.82 -12.43 15.79
CA LEU A 9 -15.79 -11.46 15.38
C LEU A 9 -14.41 -12.11 15.31
N GLU A 10 -14.04 -12.91 16.30
CA GLU A 10 -12.75 -13.63 16.30
C GLU A 10 -12.64 -14.65 15.17
N ARG A 11 -13.75 -15.30 14.80
CA ARG A 11 -13.77 -16.26 13.69
C ARG A 11 -13.39 -15.62 12.36
N TYR A 12 -13.79 -14.36 12.13
CA TYR A 12 -13.49 -13.64 10.90
C TYR A 12 -12.18 -12.85 10.99
N THR A 13 -11.93 -12.20 12.12
CA THR A 13 -10.75 -11.32 12.26
C THR A 13 -9.48 -12.07 12.63
N GLY A 14 -9.57 -13.19 13.34
CA GLY A 14 -8.41 -13.97 13.75
C GLY A 14 -7.56 -14.50 12.57
N PRO A 15 -8.17 -15.23 11.61
CA PRO A 15 -7.45 -15.69 10.42
C PRO A 15 -6.91 -14.55 9.57
N LEU A 16 -7.69 -13.47 9.42
CA LEU A 16 -7.32 -12.29 8.66
C LEU A 16 -6.12 -11.58 9.28
N SER A 17 -6.16 -11.34 10.58
CA SER A 17 -5.07 -10.71 11.34
C SER A 17 -3.78 -11.52 11.25
N ARG A 18 -3.88 -12.85 11.36
CA ARG A 18 -2.73 -13.74 11.24
C ARG A 18 -2.10 -13.69 9.86
N ARG A 19 -2.93 -13.73 8.81
CA ARG A 19 -2.47 -13.60 7.42
C ARG A 19 -1.75 -12.28 7.19
N ILE A 20 -2.30 -11.17 7.69
CA ILE A 20 -1.68 -9.86 7.58
C ILE A 20 -0.32 -9.84 8.28
N GLN A 21 -0.21 -10.41 9.47
CA GLN A 21 1.06 -10.47 10.20
C GLN A 21 2.11 -11.34 9.50
N GLU A 22 1.70 -12.47 8.96
CA GLU A 22 2.62 -13.43 8.31
C GLU A 22 3.06 -12.97 6.91
N GLU A 23 2.11 -12.49 6.08
CA GLU A 23 2.40 -12.17 4.68
C GLU A 23 2.93 -10.75 4.48
N TYR A 24 2.56 -9.81 5.35
CA TYR A 24 2.85 -8.38 5.16
C TYR A 24 3.76 -7.77 6.20
N ALA A 25 4.34 -8.56 7.08
CA ALA A 25 5.39 -8.09 7.96
C ALA A 25 6.57 -7.55 7.13
N ILE A 26 7.12 -6.44 7.56
CA ILE A 26 8.29 -5.84 6.93
C ILE A 26 9.52 -6.49 7.53
N GLY A 27 10.29 -7.20 6.70
CA GLY A 27 11.53 -7.85 7.14
C GLY A 27 12.64 -6.85 7.43
N ASP A 28 13.59 -7.26 8.24
CA ASP A 28 14.75 -6.43 8.63
C ASP A 28 15.59 -5.99 7.43
N GLU A 29 15.54 -6.73 6.32
CA GLU A 29 16.25 -6.41 5.10
C GLU A 29 15.83 -5.08 4.45
N PHE A 30 14.64 -4.55 4.79
CA PHE A 30 14.17 -3.26 4.30
C PHE A 30 14.67 -2.06 5.13
N TYR A 31 15.22 -2.31 6.32
CA TYR A 31 15.72 -1.27 7.22
C TYR A 31 17.21 -1.01 6.99
N HIS A 32 17.57 -0.72 5.74
CA HIS A 32 18.93 -0.33 5.39
C HIS A 32 19.08 1.19 5.44
N GLY A 33 20.00 1.66 6.27
CA GLY A 33 20.32 3.07 6.36
C GLY A 33 19.52 3.84 7.42
N GLU A 34 19.70 5.13 7.43
CA GLU A 34 19.11 6.02 8.43
C GLU A 34 17.70 6.45 7.99
N VAL A 35 16.71 6.18 8.84
CA VAL A 35 15.34 6.67 8.65
C VAL A 35 15.20 8.02 9.33
N LYS A 36 14.93 9.07 8.53
CA LYS A 36 14.75 10.45 9.01
C LYS A 36 13.35 10.96 8.73
N LYS A 37 12.91 11.93 9.54
CA LYS A 37 11.63 12.63 9.31
C LYS A 37 11.86 13.96 8.60
N GLY A 38 11.16 14.16 7.49
CA GLY A 38 10.77 15.48 6.99
C GLY A 38 11.81 16.31 6.24
N LEU A 39 13.05 15.92 6.12
CA LEU A 39 14.07 16.72 5.42
C LEU A 39 14.65 15.98 4.22
N ARG A 40 15.09 16.74 3.23
CA ARG A 40 15.84 16.19 2.10
C ARG A 40 17.30 15.99 2.48
N ASN A 41 17.96 15.05 1.82
CA ASN A 41 19.40 14.90 1.88
C ASN A 41 20.09 16.15 1.28
N SER A 42 21.37 16.34 1.59
CA SER A 42 22.15 17.48 1.09
C SER A 42 22.26 17.51 -0.46
N ASP A 43 22.20 16.35 -1.11
CA ASP A 43 22.16 16.23 -2.57
C ASP A 43 20.78 16.49 -3.18
N GLY A 44 19.78 16.81 -2.33
CA GLY A 44 18.41 17.09 -2.71
C GLY A 44 17.53 15.85 -2.92
N THR A 45 18.03 14.63 -2.70
CA THR A 45 17.23 13.41 -2.72
C THR A 45 16.31 13.35 -1.51
N GLY A 46 15.22 12.61 -1.63
CA GLY A 46 14.33 12.37 -0.51
C GLY A 46 15.01 11.55 0.59
N VAL A 47 14.58 11.78 1.84
CA VAL A 47 15.02 10.96 2.97
C VAL A 47 14.08 9.77 3.14
N LEU A 48 14.60 8.68 3.67
CA LEU A 48 13.78 7.54 4.07
C LEU A 48 13.09 7.86 5.40
N VAL A 49 11.80 8.15 5.34
CA VAL A 49 11.00 8.50 6.53
C VAL A 49 10.30 7.29 7.15
N GLY A 50 10.21 6.20 6.42
CA GLY A 50 9.61 4.95 6.87
C GLY A 50 9.69 3.89 5.79
N VAL A 51 9.36 2.66 6.18
CA VAL A 51 9.30 1.52 5.26
C VAL A 51 7.90 0.93 5.31
N THR A 52 7.30 0.72 4.15
CA THR A 52 5.97 0.15 4.02
C THR A 52 5.87 -0.69 2.75
N LYS A 53 5.03 -1.72 2.78
CA LYS A 53 4.64 -2.49 1.59
C LYS A 53 3.30 -2.01 0.99
N VAL A 54 2.65 -1.04 1.62
CA VAL A 54 1.30 -0.60 1.23
C VAL A 54 1.33 0.31 0.02
N GLY A 55 2.27 1.22 -0.06
CA GLY A 55 2.31 2.18 -1.15
C GLY A 55 3.69 2.75 -1.40
N SER A 56 3.87 3.32 -2.57
CA SER A 56 5.07 4.05 -2.93
C SER A 56 4.75 5.25 -3.82
N VAL A 57 5.56 6.29 -3.69
CA VAL A 57 5.45 7.51 -4.49
C VAL A 57 6.77 7.71 -5.23
N GLN A 58 6.68 7.98 -6.52
CA GLN A 58 7.84 8.30 -7.37
C GLN A 58 7.65 9.66 -8.03
N GLY A 59 8.63 10.51 -7.94
CA GLY A 59 8.64 11.83 -8.59
C GLY A 59 9.87 12.07 -9.47
N TYR A 60 10.86 11.19 -9.41
CA TYR A 60 12.06 11.25 -10.22
C TYR A 60 12.68 9.85 -10.36
N LEU A 61 13.55 9.71 -11.35
CA LEU A 61 14.43 8.55 -11.53
C LEU A 61 15.88 8.99 -11.36
N LEU A 62 16.73 8.07 -10.94
CA LEU A 62 18.16 8.26 -10.95
C LEU A 62 18.73 7.64 -12.22
N GLN A 63 19.32 8.47 -13.09
CA GLN A 63 20.06 8.05 -14.29
C GLN A 63 21.48 8.56 -14.19
N ASP A 64 22.44 7.66 -14.24
CA ASP A 64 23.88 8.00 -14.15
C ASP A 64 24.22 8.92 -12.97
N GLY A 65 23.58 8.68 -11.83
CA GLY A 65 23.74 9.47 -10.61
C GLY A 65 23.01 10.82 -10.60
N GLN A 66 22.30 11.16 -11.68
CA GLN A 66 21.52 12.40 -11.80
C GLN A 66 20.03 12.14 -11.62
N ARG A 67 19.35 13.08 -11.00
CA ARG A 67 17.89 13.05 -10.84
C ARG A 67 17.21 13.54 -12.13
N VAL A 68 16.41 12.67 -12.71
CA VAL A 68 15.55 13.01 -13.84
C VAL A 68 14.12 13.08 -13.34
N PRO A 69 13.47 14.26 -13.39
CA PRO A 69 12.08 14.37 -13.00
C PRO A 69 11.18 13.53 -13.89
N ILE A 70 10.19 12.89 -13.29
CA ILE A 70 9.13 12.16 -13.99
C ILE A 70 7.78 12.69 -13.53
N PRO A 71 6.70 12.49 -14.29
CA PRO A 71 5.35 12.70 -13.76
C PRO A 71 5.17 11.89 -12.47
N GLY A 72 4.62 12.52 -11.43
CA GLY A 72 4.40 11.85 -10.15
C GLY A 72 3.59 10.58 -10.32
N ARG A 73 4.01 9.50 -9.70
CA ARG A 73 3.31 8.21 -9.70
C ARG A 73 3.08 7.73 -8.28
N LEU A 74 1.87 7.28 -8.03
CA LEU A 74 1.46 6.68 -6.76
C LEU A 74 1.06 5.23 -7.02
N TYR A 75 1.64 4.33 -6.24
CA TYR A 75 1.35 2.90 -6.30
C TYR A 75 0.69 2.45 -5.00
N TYR A 76 -0.38 1.68 -5.12
CA TYR A 76 -1.00 0.94 -4.03
C TYR A 76 -0.73 -0.54 -4.23
N ARG A 77 0.01 -1.16 -3.31
CA ARG A 77 0.40 -2.58 -3.38
C ARG A 77 1.00 -2.97 -4.74
N GLY A 78 1.81 -2.07 -5.33
CA GLY A 78 2.46 -2.28 -6.61
C GLY A 78 1.62 -1.97 -7.85
N ILE A 79 0.38 -1.53 -7.68
CA ILE A 79 -0.52 -1.13 -8.79
C ILE A 79 -0.57 0.39 -8.86
N GLU A 80 -0.34 0.95 -10.04
CA GLU A 80 -0.40 2.40 -10.24
C GLU A 80 -1.83 2.91 -10.07
N LEU A 81 -2.00 3.97 -9.27
CA LEU A 81 -3.32 4.54 -8.98
C LEU A 81 -4.08 4.95 -10.25
N ASN A 82 -3.38 5.53 -11.23
CA ASN A 82 -4.01 5.94 -12.49
C ASN A 82 -4.63 4.76 -13.25
N ASP A 83 -4.02 3.59 -13.21
CA ASP A 83 -4.56 2.37 -13.83
C ASP A 83 -5.86 1.94 -13.15
N ILE A 84 -5.91 2.01 -11.82
CA ILE A 84 -7.13 1.70 -11.04
C ILE A 84 -8.24 2.69 -11.38
N VAL A 85 -7.94 3.98 -11.39
CA VAL A 85 -8.91 5.05 -11.69
C VAL A 85 -9.45 4.89 -13.11
N GLU A 86 -8.58 4.63 -14.08
CA GLU A 86 -8.98 4.48 -15.48
C GLU A 86 -9.84 3.23 -15.70
N ALA A 87 -9.52 2.13 -15.03
CA ALA A 87 -10.33 0.91 -15.08
C ALA A 87 -11.76 1.16 -14.56
N HIS A 88 -11.90 1.85 -13.43
CA HIS A 88 -13.22 2.20 -12.87
C HIS A 88 -13.96 3.21 -13.74
N ARG A 89 -13.25 4.18 -14.32
CA ARG A 89 -13.84 5.14 -15.23
C ARG A 89 -14.44 4.46 -16.47
N ARG A 90 -13.73 3.51 -17.06
CA ARG A 90 -14.21 2.73 -18.21
C ARG A 90 -15.41 1.84 -17.87
N ALA A 91 -15.39 1.24 -16.68
CA ALA A 91 -16.46 0.38 -16.20
C ALA A 91 -17.68 1.14 -15.66
N GLY A 92 -17.57 2.45 -15.44
CA GLY A 92 -18.61 3.27 -14.82
C GLY A 92 -18.89 2.91 -13.37
N THR A 93 -17.87 2.46 -12.65
CA THR A 93 -17.97 1.99 -11.25
C THR A 93 -17.20 2.90 -10.30
N PHE A 94 -17.51 2.77 -9.01
CA PHE A 94 -16.76 3.40 -7.94
C PHE A 94 -15.77 2.40 -7.33
N GLY A 95 -14.56 2.86 -7.04
CA GLY A 95 -13.46 1.98 -6.63
C GLY A 95 -13.17 1.91 -5.14
N PHE A 96 -14.01 2.48 -4.26
CA PHE A 96 -13.69 2.60 -2.84
C PHE A 96 -13.45 1.24 -2.17
N GLU A 97 -14.37 0.31 -2.30
CA GLU A 97 -14.28 -1.02 -1.68
C GLU A 97 -13.11 -1.83 -2.25
N GLU A 98 -12.91 -1.76 -3.56
CA GLU A 98 -11.81 -2.45 -4.23
C GLU A 98 -10.45 -1.94 -3.77
N VAL A 99 -10.29 -0.62 -3.68
CA VAL A 99 -9.06 0.00 -3.19
C VAL A 99 -8.82 -0.30 -1.71
N ALA A 100 -9.86 -0.23 -0.88
CA ALA A 100 -9.76 -0.60 0.53
C ALA A 100 -9.32 -2.06 0.69
N TYR A 101 -9.87 -2.97 -0.08
CA TYR A 101 -9.49 -4.37 -0.09
C TYR A 101 -8.03 -4.56 -0.53
N LEU A 102 -7.63 -3.89 -1.63
CA LEU A 102 -6.25 -3.93 -2.13
C LEU A 102 -5.24 -3.48 -1.06
N LEU A 103 -5.51 -2.36 -0.39
CA LEU A 103 -4.62 -1.82 0.65
C LEU A 103 -4.50 -2.76 1.85
N LEU A 104 -5.60 -3.39 2.26
CA LEU A 104 -5.63 -4.30 3.40
C LEU A 104 -5.05 -5.67 3.07
N MET A 105 -5.42 -6.23 1.92
CA MET A 105 -5.14 -7.62 1.55
C MET A 105 -3.92 -7.78 0.65
N GLY A 106 -3.50 -6.73 -0.05
CA GLY A 106 -2.34 -6.73 -0.92
C GLY A 106 -2.57 -7.25 -2.34
N TYR A 107 -3.81 -7.58 -2.70
CA TYR A 107 -4.23 -8.00 -4.03
C TYR A 107 -5.64 -7.52 -4.35
N LEU A 108 -5.99 -7.46 -5.64
CA LEU A 108 -7.32 -7.04 -6.06
C LEU A 108 -8.36 -8.14 -5.74
N PRO A 109 -9.55 -7.75 -5.24
CA PRO A 109 -10.60 -8.71 -4.92
C PRO A 109 -11.26 -9.29 -6.17
N THR A 110 -11.78 -10.51 -6.05
CA THR A 110 -12.74 -11.06 -7.00
C THR A 110 -14.14 -10.48 -6.78
N GLN A 111 -15.05 -10.70 -7.73
CA GLN A 111 -16.45 -10.30 -7.56
C GLN A 111 -17.11 -10.94 -6.33
N GLU A 112 -16.78 -12.19 -6.04
CA GLU A 112 -17.27 -12.89 -4.85
C GLU A 112 -16.76 -12.27 -3.56
N GLU A 113 -15.52 -11.82 -3.53
CA GLU A 113 -14.90 -11.19 -2.36
C GLU A 113 -15.44 -9.78 -2.09
N LEU A 114 -15.90 -9.07 -3.13
CA LEU A 114 -16.57 -7.78 -2.99
C LEU A 114 -18.04 -7.90 -2.53
N GLY A 115 -18.61 -9.06 -2.64
CA GLY A 115 -19.99 -9.33 -2.28
C GLY A 115 -20.97 -8.91 -3.34
#